data_e1f4e0065709415c0e07b4d397e03f13
#
_entry.id   e1f4e0065709415c0e07b4d397e03f13
#
_cell.length_a   1.000
_cell.length_b   1.000
_cell.length_c   1.000
_cell.angle_alpha   90.00
_cell.angle_beta   90.00
_cell.angle_gamma   90.00
#
_symmetry.space_group_name_H-M   'P 1'
#
loop_
_entity.id
_entity.type
_entity.pdbx_description
1 polymer ?
#
loop_
_entity_poly.entity_id
_entity_poly.type
_entity_poly.pdbx_seq_one_letter_code
_entity_poly.pdbx_strand_id
1 'polypeptide(L)'
;MGAGKTTLGAEVARRLGRPFVDLDDEIERQAGSSVEELFAANGEAAFRELEERVAARVFGASHPAVIALGGGAVMSAATRALLEHRAFTVRLEVEADAAWERSRETRRPLALDEEAFRSLYRERVAVYQEAADGRAHDTDGIVLSAAGIEVRIGALELLGDLVPGAGPIEIVSDANVSGIHGVTAQLALGQRDIAAHDVPPGEPAKAIAVLERLWRALRIGRDGTIVGLGGGCTTDLAGFAAATYMRGVAWVAVPTTLVGQVDAAIGGKTAVDLPGGKNLVGAFHWPTRVVIDPATLETLPDAEIRNGMAEVVKTGLLMGADVWELPLAELVRRCAAFKAAICLADPHDRGVRNQLNLGHTFAHALEAAAGYDLPHGEAVALGMVAALRLSGNEAALEVVNDQLGPRTVRVDRDAAWAALARDKKAAGGVPRLVLLEQTGSPTWGNEVPPGDVRSALDALISDP
;
A
#
# COMPACT_ATOMS: atom_id res chain seq x y z
N MET A 1 24.86 -3.35 11.82
CA MET A 1 25.80 -4.18 11.02
C MET A 1 25.11 -5.51 10.75
N GLY A 2 25.40 -6.21 9.65
CA GLY A 2 24.82 -7.53 9.36
C GLY A 2 23.30 -7.60 9.14
N ALA A 3 22.59 -6.47 9.04
CA ALA A 3 21.12 -6.44 8.91
C ALA A 3 20.58 -6.67 7.47
N GLY A 4 21.47 -6.82 6.47
CA GLY A 4 21.06 -7.05 5.08
C GLY A 4 20.57 -5.79 4.33
N LYS A 5 21.01 -4.61 4.75
CA LYS A 5 20.56 -3.32 4.18
C LYS A 5 20.76 -3.21 2.66
N THR A 6 21.92 -3.60 2.17
CA THR A 6 22.26 -3.53 0.74
C THR A 6 21.33 -4.42 -0.09
N THR A 7 21.11 -5.67 0.34
CA THR A 7 20.23 -6.63 -0.38
C THR A 7 18.78 -6.20 -0.34
N LEU A 8 18.25 -5.91 0.87
CA LEU A 8 16.85 -5.50 1.04
C LEU A 8 16.60 -4.13 0.40
N GLY A 9 17.54 -3.19 0.55
CA GLY A 9 17.43 -1.86 -0.04
C GLY A 9 17.41 -1.87 -1.57
N ALA A 10 18.24 -2.69 -2.21
CA ALA A 10 18.24 -2.85 -3.66
C ALA A 10 16.91 -3.43 -4.16
N GLU A 11 16.35 -4.42 -3.46
CA GLU A 11 15.04 -4.98 -3.80
C GLU A 11 13.90 -3.98 -3.61
N VAL A 12 13.90 -3.22 -2.50
CA VAL A 12 12.93 -2.12 -2.28
C VAL A 12 13.04 -1.09 -3.40
N ALA A 13 14.25 -0.67 -3.77
CA ALA A 13 14.49 0.30 -4.83
C ALA A 13 13.89 -0.18 -6.17
N ARG A 14 14.11 -1.45 -6.51
CA ARG A 14 13.52 -2.08 -7.69
C ARG A 14 12.00 -2.03 -7.67
N ARG A 15 11.37 -2.38 -6.54
CA ARG A 15 9.90 -2.35 -6.38
C ARG A 15 9.31 -0.95 -6.46
N LEU A 16 10.04 0.05 -5.96
CA LEU A 16 9.63 1.45 -5.98
C LEU A 16 10.00 2.17 -7.28
N GLY A 17 10.69 1.50 -8.22
CA GLY A 17 11.21 2.14 -9.43
C GLY A 17 12.16 3.31 -9.13
N ARG A 18 12.93 3.24 -8.04
CA ARG A 18 13.85 4.28 -7.56
C ARG A 18 15.31 3.84 -7.65
N PRO A 19 16.25 4.79 -7.81
CA PRO A 19 17.67 4.47 -7.66
C PRO A 19 17.98 3.89 -6.28
N PHE A 20 18.91 2.94 -6.23
CA PHE A 20 19.51 2.45 -4.99
C PHE A 20 20.86 3.11 -4.78
N VAL A 21 21.15 3.55 -3.56
CA VAL A 21 22.43 4.14 -3.15
C VAL A 21 22.90 3.45 -1.88
N ASP A 22 24.03 2.75 -1.91
CA ASP A 22 24.74 2.35 -0.70
C ASP A 22 25.72 3.46 -0.33
N LEU A 23 25.62 3.98 0.89
CA LEU A 23 26.45 5.09 1.35
C LEU A 23 27.91 4.70 1.48
N ASP A 24 28.19 3.45 1.87
CA ASP A 24 29.56 2.94 1.97
C ASP A 24 30.20 2.90 0.56
N ASP A 25 29.49 2.38 -0.47
CA ASP A 25 29.96 2.38 -1.87
C ASP A 25 30.20 3.80 -2.41
N GLU A 26 29.35 4.74 -2.04
CA GLU A 26 29.46 6.14 -2.48
C GLU A 26 30.67 6.85 -1.85
N ILE A 27 31.01 6.49 -0.60
CA ILE A 27 32.21 6.94 0.09
C ILE A 27 33.45 6.41 -0.62
N GLU A 28 33.51 5.10 -0.91
CA GLU A 28 34.61 4.46 -1.61
C GLU A 28 34.81 5.05 -3.01
N ARG A 29 33.74 5.27 -3.75
CA ARG A 29 33.77 5.89 -5.07
C ARG A 29 34.35 7.30 -5.04
N GLN A 30 34.02 8.08 -4.01
CA GLN A 30 34.55 9.45 -3.86
C GLN A 30 36.00 9.48 -3.41
N ALA A 31 36.37 8.57 -2.52
CA ALA A 31 37.74 8.52 -1.96
C ALA A 31 38.75 7.82 -2.87
N GLY A 32 38.27 6.95 -3.78
CA GLY A 32 39.12 6.11 -4.62
C GLY A 32 39.84 4.98 -3.85
N SER A 33 39.37 4.65 -2.65
CA SER A 33 39.89 3.60 -1.77
C SER A 33 38.78 2.99 -0.93
N SER A 34 38.98 1.77 -0.44
CA SER A 34 37.99 1.08 0.38
C SER A 34 37.81 1.72 1.75
N VAL A 35 36.62 1.49 2.38
CA VAL A 35 36.36 1.92 3.76
C VAL A 35 37.42 1.41 4.71
N GLU A 36 37.91 0.17 4.55
CA GLU A 36 38.98 -0.44 5.36
C GLU A 36 40.29 0.34 5.23
N GLU A 37 40.70 0.67 4.01
CA GLU A 37 41.90 1.47 3.73
C GLU A 37 41.79 2.90 4.29
N LEU A 38 40.60 3.52 4.18
CA LEU A 38 40.36 4.85 4.74
C LEU A 38 40.48 4.89 6.26
N PHE A 39 39.93 3.87 6.95
CA PHE A 39 40.13 3.74 8.40
C PHE A 39 41.56 3.52 8.79
N ALA A 40 42.31 2.66 8.05
CA ALA A 40 43.72 2.36 8.32
C ALA A 40 44.63 3.56 8.09
N ALA A 41 44.35 4.34 7.03
CA ALA A 41 45.21 5.47 6.64
C ALA A 41 44.90 6.75 7.46
N ASN A 42 43.66 7.05 7.73
CA ASN A 42 43.22 8.37 8.24
C ASN A 42 42.56 8.32 9.63
N GLY A 43 42.27 7.12 10.12
CA GLY A 43 41.55 6.92 11.39
C GLY A 43 40.03 7.19 11.32
N GLU A 44 39.35 6.87 12.42
CA GLU A 44 37.88 6.95 12.48
C GLU A 44 37.36 8.39 12.32
N ALA A 45 37.97 9.37 12.95
CA ALA A 45 37.49 10.76 12.92
C ALA A 45 37.43 11.32 11.48
N ALA A 46 38.52 11.14 10.71
CA ALA A 46 38.56 11.59 9.32
C ALA A 46 37.54 10.85 8.43
N PHE A 47 37.34 9.55 8.68
CA PHE A 47 36.32 8.78 8.00
C PHE A 47 34.92 9.35 8.30
N ARG A 48 34.59 9.66 9.56
CA ARG A 48 33.29 10.24 9.94
C ARG A 48 33.03 11.60 9.29
N GLU A 49 34.03 12.46 9.19
CA GLU A 49 33.90 13.71 8.44
C GLU A 49 33.62 13.50 6.95
N LEU A 50 34.23 12.50 6.34
CA LEU A 50 33.96 12.14 4.95
C LEU A 50 32.54 11.56 4.80
N GLU A 51 32.12 10.65 5.68
CA GLU A 51 30.80 10.04 5.72
C GLU A 51 29.71 11.12 5.82
N GLU A 52 29.84 12.12 6.69
CA GLU A 52 28.91 13.25 6.82
C GLU A 52 28.82 14.09 5.54
N ARG A 53 29.96 14.41 4.91
CA ARG A 53 29.96 15.18 3.65
C ARG A 53 29.29 14.41 2.52
N VAL A 54 29.54 13.11 2.42
CA VAL A 54 28.91 12.25 1.39
C VAL A 54 27.40 12.12 1.66
N ALA A 55 27.00 11.90 2.92
CA ALA A 55 25.60 11.86 3.31
C ALA A 55 24.87 13.16 2.94
N ALA A 56 25.45 14.32 3.28
CA ALA A 56 24.85 15.61 2.94
C ALA A 56 24.63 15.78 1.42
N ARG A 57 25.55 15.31 0.59
CA ARG A 57 25.41 15.34 -0.87
C ARG A 57 24.30 14.38 -1.34
N VAL A 58 24.27 13.14 -0.85
CA VAL A 58 23.28 12.12 -1.23
C VAL A 58 21.87 12.57 -0.84
N PHE A 59 21.67 13.07 0.37
CA PHE A 59 20.39 13.59 0.83
C PHE A 59 19.99 14.93 0.18
N GLY A 60 20.95 15.65 -0.39
CA GLY A 60 20.72 16.87 -1.14
C GLY A 60 20.23 16.63 -2.58
N ALA A 61 20.22 15.39 -3.08
CA ALA A 61 19.76 15.06 -4.42
C ALA A 61 18.26 15.39 -4.61
N SER A 62 17.92 15.81 -5.84
CA SER A 62 16.54 16.25 -6.18
C SER A 62 15.57 15.09 -6.45
N HIS A 63 16.06 13.88 -6.67
CA HIS A 63 15.25 12.72 -7.00
C HIS A 63 15.19 11.76 -5.81
N PRO A 64 14.01 11.21 -5.49
CA PRO A 64 13.88 10.22 -4.43
C PRO A 64 14.68 8.95 -4.75
N ALA A 65 15.37 8.43 -3.75
CA ALA A 65 16.17 7.21 -3.83
C ALA A 65 15.93 6.33 -2.60
N VAL A 66 16.29 5.06 -2.70
CA VAL A 66 16.43 4.18 -1.54
C VAL A 66 17.90 4.17 -1.15
N ILE A 67 18.19 4.54 0.11
CA ILE A 67 19.56 4.74 0.59
C ILE A 67 19.84 3.73 1.71
N ALA A 68 20.88 2.92 1.54
CA ALA A 68 21.41 2.09 2.63
C ALA A 68 22.51 2.86 3.36
N LEU A 69 22.34 3.04 4.67
CA LEU A 69 23.30 3.78 5.51
C LEU A 69 24.33 2.84 6.13
N GLY A 70 25.59 3.27 6.18
CA GLY A 70 26.61 2.67 7.01
C GLY A 70 26.17 2.59 8.48
N GLY A 71 26.56 1.53 9.20
CA GLY A 71 26.10 1.32 10.59
C GLY A 71 26.56 2.39 11.58
N GLY A 72 27.51 3.25 11.21
CA GLY A 72 27.97 4.38 12.02
C GLY A 72 27.37 5.73 11.64
N ALA A 73 26.87 5.86 10.43
CA ALA A 73 26.40 7.15 9.88
C ALA A 73 25.34 7.84 10.75
N VAL A 74 24.43 7.08 11.35
CA VAL A 74 23.38 7.59 12.24
C VAL A 74 23.93 8.08 13.59
N MET A 75 25.18 7.77 13.95
CA MET A 75 25.80 8.28 15.18
C MET A 75 26.10 9.79 15.08
N SER A 76 26.27 10.32 13.88
CA SER A 76 26.43 11.74 13.62
C SER A 76 25.12 12.51 13.84
N ALA A 77 25.15 13.58 14.64
CA ALA A 77 24.02 14.48 14.83
C ALA A 77 23.63 15.20 13.53
N ALA A 78 24.62 15.56 12.70
CA ALA A 78 24.38 16.19 11.40
C ALA A 78 23.62 15.24 10.45
N THR A 79 24.00 13.95 10.40
CA THR A 79 23.29 12.94 9.61
C THR A 79 21.88 12.73 10.14
N ARG A 80 21.65 12.66 11.45
CA ARG A 80 20.28 12.53 12.01
C ARG A 80 19.38 13.72 11.64
N ALA A 81 19.90 14.94 11.68
CA ALA A 81 19.15 16.12 11.23
C ALA A 81 18.77 16.06 9.74
N LEU A 82 19.64 15.50 8.89
CA LEU A 82 19.30 15.28 7.48
C LEU A 82 18.19 14.22 7.32
N LEU A 83 18.26 13.12 8.09
CA LEU A 83 17.24 12.07 8.07
C LEU A 83 15.87 12.63 8.45
N GLU A 84 15.78 13.35 9.56
CA GLU A 84 14.53 13.95 10.06
C GLU A 84 13.83 14.84 9.02
N HIS A 85 14.60 15.57 8.20
CA HIS A 85 14.04 16.54 7.27
C HIS A 85 13.95 16.06 5.82
N ARG A 86 14.63 14.99 5.45
CA ARG A 86 14.83 14.59 4.05
C ARG A 86 14.47 13.14 3.74
N ALA A 87 14.23 12.30 4.74
CA ALA A 87 14.01 10.88 4.53
C ALA A 87 12.91 10.34 5.42
N PHE A 88 12.30 9.24 5.01
CA PHE A 88 11.62 8.32 5.90
C PHE A 88 12.59 7.19 6.23
N THR A 89 12.94 7.06 7.49
CA THR A 89 14.01 6.17 7.96
C THR A 89 13.43 4.88 8.52
N VAL A 90 13.81 3.73 7.93
CA VAL A 90 13.38 2.41 8.39
C VAL A 90 14.54 1.68 9.06
N ARG A 91 14.35 1.32 10.33
CA ARG A 91 15.27 0.44 11.04
C ARG A 91 15.01 -1.01 10.66
N LEU A 92 16.05 -1.70 10.19
CA LEU A 92 15.99 -3.15 10.01
C LEU A 92 16.22 -3.84 11.35
N GLU A 93 15.22 -4.58 11.79
CA GLU A 93 15.30 -5.39 13.00
C GLU A 93 15.97 -6.73 12.67
N VAL A 94 17.02 -7.04 13.39
CA VAL A 94 17.76 -8.29 13.27
C VAL A 94 18.26 -8.66 14.66
N GLU A 95 18.12 -9.92 15.02
CA GLU A 95 18.66 -10.44 16.27
C GLU A 95 20.19 -10.33 16.31
N ALA A 96 20.75 -10.03 17.49
CA ALA A 96 22.18 -9.78 17.66
C ALA A 96 23.03 -10.96 17.16
N ASP A 97 22.58 -12.20 17.40
CA ASP A 97 23.27 -13.41 16.97
C ASP A 97 23.31 -13.54 15.45
N ALA A 98 22.16 -13.35 14.79
CA ALA A 98 22.08 -13.36 13.33
C ALA A 98 22.89 -12.22 12.68
N ALA A 99 22.92 -11.05 13.33
CA ALA A 99 23.70 -9.92 12.89
C ALA A 99 25.22 -10.17 13.02
N TRP A 100 25.62 -10.84 14.11
CA TRP A 100 27.01 -11.25 14.32
C TRP A 100 27.46 -12.26 13.27
N GLU A 101 26.72 -13.35 13.09
CA GLU A 101 27.03 -14.39 12.09
C GLU A 101 27.26 -13.80 10.69
N ARG A 102 26.41 -12.88 10.24
CA ARG A 102 26.55 -12.21 8.95
C ARG A 102 27.71 -11.20 8.91
N SER A 103 28.06 -10.60 10.06
CA SER A 103 29.11 -9.57 10.13
C SER A 103 30.52 -10.17 10.13
N ARG A 104 30.71 -11.33 10.73
CA ARG A 104 32.02 -12.02 10.80
C ARG A 104 32.53 -12.46 9.41
N GLU A 105 31.61 -12.72 8.46
CA GLU A 105 31.95 -13.09 7.10
C GLU A 105 32.51 -11.90 6.29
N THR A 106 32.25 -10.66 6.71
CA THR A 106 32.54 -9.44 5.94
C THR A 106 33.72 -8.62 6.46
N ARG A 107 34.55 -9.15 7.41
CA ARG A 107 35.76 -8.52 7.98
C ARG A 107 35.64 -7.00 8.22
N ARG A 108 34.65 -6.58 9.00
CA ARG A 108 34.44 -5.17 9.29
C ARG A 108 35.39 -4.65 10.38
N PRO A 109 36.02 -3.46 10.21
CA PRO A 109 37.05 -2.95 11.13
C PRO A 109 36.64 -2.83 12.61
N LEU A 110 35.37 -2.59 12.89
CA LEU A 110 34.84 -2.37 14.23
C LEU A 110 34.14 -3.60 14.86
N ALA A 111 34.22 -4.76 14.22
CA ALA A 111 33.62 -6.01 14.70
C ALA A 111 34.66 -7.14 14.71
N LEU A 112 35.71 -6.91 15.45
CA LEU A 112 36.88 -7.82 15.49
C LEU A 112 36.59 -9.13 16.23
N ASP A 113 35.76 -9.07 17.26
CA ASP A 113 35.31 -10.21 18.03
C ASP A 113 33.85 -10.06 18.45
N GLU A 114 33.25 -11.13 19.00
CA GLU A 114 31.83 -11.19 19.36
C GLU A 114 31.48 -10.23 20.50
N GLU A 115 32.35 -10.07 21.49
CA GLU A 115 32.10 -9.22 22.65
C GLU A 115 32.09 -7.74 22.25
N ALA A 116 33.06 -7.32 21.46
CA ALA A 116 33.13 -5.97 20.88
C ALA A 116 31.91 -5.69 19.98
N PHE A 117 31.49 -6.65 19.16
CA PHE A 117 30.29 -6.54 18.34
C PHE A 117 29.04 -6.34 19.17
N ARG A 118 28.82 -7.19 20.21
CA ARG A 118 27.65 -7.11 21.09
C ARG A 118 27.61 -5.83 21.91
N SER A 119 28.77 -5.30 22.33
CA SER A 119 28.87 -4.01 22.98
C SER A 119 28.45 -2.87 22.03
N LEU A 120 28.99 -2.84 20.84
CA LEU A 120 28.66 -1.87 19.80
C LEU A 120 27.19 -1.95 19.34
N TYR A 121 26.64 -3.15 19.28
CA TYR A 121 25.22 -3.36 18.97
C TYR A 121 24.31 -2.72 20.03
N ARG A 122 24.58 -2.98 21.32
CA ARG A 122 23.82 -2.38 22.44
C ARG A 122 23.89 -0.86 22.48
N GLU A 123 25.07 -0.30 22.26
CA GLU A 123 25.29 1.14 22.22
C GLU A 123 24.46 1.83 21.11
N ARG A 124 24.43 1.20 19.92
CA ARG A 124 23.79 1.80 18.73
C ARG A 124 22.29 1.61 18.65
N VAL A 125 21.76 0.57 19.28
CA VAL A 125 20.34 0.20 19.15
C VAL A 125 19.41 1.32 19.56
N ALA A 126 19.73 2.03 20.66
CA ALA A 126 18.92 3.17 21.13
C ALA A 126 18.90 4.33 20.13
N VAL A 127 20.06 4.66 19.54
CA VAL A 127 20.17 5.72 18.53
C VAL A 127 19.43 5.32 17.24
N TYR A 128 19.50 4.04 16.85
CA TYR A 128 18.74 3.55 15.69
C TYR A 128 17.23 3.60 15.92
N GLN A 129 16.78 3.34 17.16
CA GLN A 129 15.36 3.44 17.52
C GLN A 129 14.86 4.88 17.46
N GLU A 130 15.65 5.82 18.01
CA GLU A 130 15.32 7.24 18.03
C GLU A 130 15.30 7.88 16.63
N ALA A 131 16.22 7.48 15.75
CA ALA A 131 16.35 8.03 14.40
C ALA A 131 15.41 7.40 13.37
N ALA A 132 14.65 6.37 13.72
CA ALA A 132 13.81 5.63 12.80
C ALA A 132 12.34 6.07 12.88
N ASP A 133 11.74 6.37 11.73
CA ASP A 133 10.30 6.59 11.58
C ASP A 133 9.50 5.29 11.55
N GLY A 134 10.18 4.17 11.21
CA GLY A 134 9.57 2.85 11.11
C GLY A 134 10.55 1.71 11.32
N ARG A 135 10.00 0.49 11.36
CA ARG A 135 10.79 -0.74 11.58
C ARG A 135 10.33 -1.84 10.63
N ALA A 136 11.27 -2.73 10.25
CA ALA A 136 10.98 -3.85 9.36
C ALA A 136 12.00 -4.99 9.53
N HIS A 137 11.58 -6.20 9.14
CA HIS A 137 12.44 -7.39 9.10
C HIS A 137 12.78 -7.82 7.67
N ASP A 138 11.98 -7.39 6.68
CA ASP A 138 12.04 -7.80 5.29
C ASP A 138 11.61 -6.67 4.33
N THR A 139 11.65 -6.96 3.06
CA THR A 139 11.29 -6.02 1.98
C THR A 139 9.83 -5.53 2.08
N ASP A 140 8.88 -6.42 2.35
CA ASP A 140 7.47 -6.06 2.47
C ASP A 140 7.26 -5.11 3.67
N GLY A 141 7.88 -5.42 4.81
CA GLY A 141 7.84 -4.56 5.99
C GLY A 141 8.44 -3.17 5.75
N ILE A 142 9.53 -3.06 4.96
CA ILE A 142 10.10 -1.76 4.60
C ILE A 142 9.08 -0.93 3.79
N VAL A 143 8.46 -1.56 2.79
CA VAL A 143 7.47 -0.90 1.94
C VAL A 143 6.22 -0.48 2.74
N LEU A 144 5.68 -1.38 3.56
CA LEU A 144 4.52 -1.11 4.42
C LEU A 144 4.81 0.03 5.39
N SER A 145 5.96 -0.01 6.05
CA SER A 145 6.40 1.04 6.97
C SER A 145 6.51 2.40 6.27
N ALA A 146 7.14 2.45 5.08
CA ALA A 146 7.26 3.66 4.27
C ALA A 146 5.92 4.20 3.76
N ALA A 147 4.93 3.34 3.60
CA ALA A 147 3.56 3.70 3.23
C ALA A 147 2.67 4.07 4.43
N GLY A 148 3.18 3.99 5.65
CA GLY A 148 2.40 4.21 6.86
C GLY A 148 1.38 3.11 7.14
N ILE A 149 1.65 1.87 6.73
CA ILE A 149 0.72 0.73 6.85
C ILE A 149 1.23 -0.22 7.94
N GLU A 150 0.37 -0.50 8.91
CA GLU A 150 0.57 -1.55 9.91
C GLU A 150 -0.33 -2.74 9.57
N VAL A 151 0.26 -3.93 9.43
CA VAL A 151 -0.47 -5.19 9.24
C VAL A 151 -0.14 -6.11 10.39
N ARG A 152 -1.09 -6.32 11.29
CA ARG A 152 -0.87 -7.11 12.49
C ARG A 152 -2.19 -7.65 13.05
N ILE A 153 -2.22 -8.92 13.44
CA ILE A 153 -3.34 -9.49 14.22
C ILE A 153 -3.38 -8.78 15.58
N GLY A 154 -4.56 -8.29 15.97
CA GLY A 154 -4.78 -7.48 17.16
C GLY A 154 -4.38 -6.00 17.00
N ALA A 155 -4.19 -5.51 15.77
CA ALA A 155 -3.88 -4.10 15.53
C ALA A 155 -5.02 -3.15 15.95
N LEU A 156 -6.26 -3.61 15.88
CA LEU A 156 -7.42 -2.83 16.32
C LEU A 156 -7.37 -2.52 17.82
N GLU A 157 -6.90 -3.44 18.64
CA GLU A 157 -6.73 -3.27 20.09
C GLU A 157 -5.59 -2.31 20.45
N LEU A 158 -4.69 -2.04 19.50
CA LEU A 158 -3.56 -1.12 19.63
C LEU A 158 -3.81 0.23 18.94
N LEU A 159 -5.04 0.51 18.53
CA LEU A 159 -5.37 1.68 17.72
C LEU A 159 -4.92 2.99 18.38
N GLY A 160 -4.95 3.07 19.72
CA GLY A 160 -4.48 4.23 20.48
C GLY A 160 -3.00 4.57 20.25
N ASP A 161 -2.16 3.55 20.12
CA ASP A 161 -0.73 3.70 19.86
C ASP A 161 -0.44 3.97 18.38
N LEU A 162 -1.35 3.57 17.50
CA LEU A 162 -1.20 3.65 16.04
C LEU A 162 -1.79 4.93 15.44
N VAL A 163 -2.77 5.56 16.10
CA VAL A 163 -3.34 6.84 15.65
C VAL A 163 -2.46 7.99 16.12
N PRO A 164 -1.79 8.70 15.20
CA PRO A 164 -0.85 9.75 15.56
C PRO A 164 -1.53 10.97 16.17
N GLY A 165 -0.73 11.77 16.89
CA GLY A 165 -1.17 13.01 17.55
C GLY A 165 -1.96 12.76 18.84
N ALA A 166 -2.31 13.85 19.54
CA ALA A 166 -3.04 13.83 20.80
C ALA A 166 -4.41 14.54 20.71
N GLY A 167 -4.78 15.06 19.54
CA GLY A 167 -6.03 15.76 19.31
C GLY A 167 -7.27 14.86 19.37
N PRO A 168 -8.47 15.45 19.27
CA PRO A 168 -9.74 14.73 19.28
C PRO A 168 -9.88 13.80 18.05
N ILE A 169 -10.72 12.78 18.17
CA ILE A 169 -10.93 11.75 17.15
C ILE A 169 -12.41 11.69 16.77
N GLU A 170 -12.66 11.64 15.47
CA GLU A 170 -13.99 11.35 14.91
C GLU A 170 -13.95 9.99 14.22
N ILE A 171 -14.64 8.99 14.76
CA ILE A 171 -14.76 7.66 14.15
C ILE A 171 -15.93 7.69 13.17
N VAL A 172 -15.68 7.35 11.91
CA VAL A 172 -16.71 7.14 10.89
C VAL A 172 -16.79 5.66 10.61
N SER A 173 -17.96 5.06 10.86
CA SER A 173 -18.16 3.62 10.68
C SER A 173 -19.56 3.36 10.12
N ASP A 174 -19.75 2.26 9.38
CA ASP A 174 -21.09 1.81 9.07
C ASP A 174 -21.71 1.04 10.24
N ALA A 175 -23.05 0.98 10.28
CA ALA A 175 -23.81 0.43 11.41
C ALA A 175 -23.48 -1.05 11.71
N ASN A 176 -23.11 -1.85 10.70
CA ASN A 176 -22.75 -3.25 10.91
C ASN A 176 -21.39 -3.35 11.61
N VAL A 177 -20.42 -2.58 11.12
CA VAL A 177 -19.04 -2.59 11.66
C VAL A 177 -19.00 -1.92 13.03
N SER A 178 -19.73 -0.82 13.25
CA SER A 178 -19.78 -0.15 14.55
C SER A 178 -20.34 -1.08 15.64
N GLY A 179 -21.34 -1.90 15.30
CA GLY A 179 -21.90 -2.90 16.21
C GLY A 179 -20.95 -4.04 16.61
N ILE A 180 -19.99 -4.38 15.74
CA ILE A 180 -19.03 -5.49 15.97
C ILE A 180 -17.71 -4.98 16.55
N HIS A 181 -17.14 -3.95 15.95
CA HIS A 181 -15.76 -3.48 16.21
C HIS A 181 -15.71 -2.10 16.87
N GLY A 182 -16.82 -1.34 16.91
CA GLY A 182 -16.83 0.04 17.40
C GLY A 182 -16.42 0.19 18.85
N VAL A 183 -16.88 -0.72 19.73
CA VAL A 183 -16.52 -0.68 21.16
C VAL A 183 -15.02 -0.96 21.35
N THR A 184 -14.47 -1.96 20.66
CA THR A 184 -13.04 -2.28 20.70
C THR A 184 -12.19 -1.09 20.26
N ALA A 185 -12.57 -0.46 19.13
CA ALA A 185 -11.87 0.72 18.63
C ALA A 185 -11.90 1.89 19.62
N GLN A 186 -13.06 2.18 20.22
CA GLN A 186 -13.20 3.27 21.21
C GLN A 186 -12.38 2.99 22.48
N LEU A 187 -12.40 1.76 23.00
CA LEU A 187 -11.61 1.37 24.16
C LEU A 187 -10.12 1.46 23.89
N ALA A 188 -9.69 1.03 22.71
CA ALA A 188 -8.28 1.10 22.29
C ALA A 188 -7.75 2.53 22.18
N LEU A 189 -8.60 3.50 21.80
CA LEU A 189 -8.24 4.92 21.74
C LEU A 189 -8.15 5.61 23.13
N GLY A 190 -8.59 4.93 24.18
CA GLY A 190 -8.34 5.32 25.57
C GLY A 190 -9.08 6.59 26.00
N GLN A 191 -8.37 7.55 26.60
CA GLN A 191 -8.92 8.77 27.21
C GLN A 191 -9.01 9.95 26.23
N ARG A 192 -8.84 9.73 24.93
CA ARG A 192 -8.97 10.81 23.94
C ARG A 192 -10.43 11.27 23.84
N ASP A 193 -10.65 12.51 23.43
CA ASP A 193 -11.98 13.00 23.10
C ASP A 193 -12.45 12.34 21.79
N ILE A 194 -13.49 11.51 21.86
CA ILE A 194 -13.95 10.67 20.77
C ILE A 194 -15.41 10.95 20.48
N ALA A 195 -15.74 11.23 19.22
CA ALA A 195 -17.10 11.17 18.71
C ALA A 195 -17.20 10.05 17.64
N ALA A 196 -18.36 9.42 17.53
CA ALA A 196 -18.63 8.37 16.56
C ALA A 196 -19.81 8.74 15.66
N HIS A 197 -19.67 8.43 14.36
CA HIS A 197 -20.67 8.74 13.33
C HIS A 197 -20.99 7.48 12.54
N ASP A 198 -22.25 7.06 12.62
CA ASP A 198 -22.74 5.94 11.82
C ASP A 198 -23.18 6.42 10.44
N VAL A 199 -22.71 5.69 9.42
CA VAL A 199 -23.09 5.88 8.02
C VAL A 199 -23.81 4.63 7.48
N PRO A 200 -24.55 4.72 6.37
CA PRO A 200 -25.15 3.54 5.75
C PRO A 200 -24.08 2.49 5.36
N PRO A 201 -24.34 1.19 5.45
CA PRO A 201 -23.41 0.17 4.99
C PRO A 201 -23.32 0.13 3.46
N GLY A 202 -22.12 -0.19 2.94
CA GLY A 202 -21.85 -0.37 1.53
C GLY A 202 -21.90 0.93 0.71
N GLU A 203 -22.18 0.81 -0.60
CA GLU A 203 -22.15 1.93 -1.55
C GLU A 203 -23.05 3.12 -1.20
N PRO A 204 -24.24 2.96 -0.57
CA PRO A 204 -25.03 4.08 -0.08
C PRO A 204 -24.28 5.06 0.85
N ALA A 205 -23.20 4.63 1.52
CA ALA A 205 -22.34 5.52 2.30
C ALA A 205 -21.72 6.63 1.42
N LYS A 206 -21.42 6.33 0.18
CA LYS A 206 -20.68 7.24 -0.73
C LYS A 206 -21.56 8.33 -1.37
N ALA A 207 -22.80 8.48 -0.92
CA ALA A 207 -23.68 9.54 -1.41
C ALA A 207 -23.27 10.93 -0.87
N ILE A 208 -23.36 11.96 -1.71
CA ILE A 208 -23.07 13.36 -1.33
C ILE A 208 -23.89 13.80 -0.11
N ALA A 209 -25.13 13.37 0.00
CA ALA A 209 -25.99 13.71 1.15
C ALA A 209 -25.48 13.12 2.46
N VAL A 210 -24.81 11.95 2.42
CA VAL A 210 -24.17 11.34 3.59
C VAL A 210 -22.93 12.14 3.98
N LEU A 211 -22.10 12.50 3.00
CA LEU A 211 -20.92 13.36 3.20
C LEU A 211 -21.32 14.73 3.80
N GLU A 212 -22.35 15.37 3.29
CA GLU A 212 -22.84 16.65 3.83
C GLU A 212 -23.27 16.53 5.29
N ARG A 213 -24.01 15.47 5.64
CA ARG A 213 -24.39 15.21 7.04
C ARG A 213 -23.17 15.00 7.93
N LEU A 214 -22.18 14.24 7.43
CA LEU A 214 -20.94 13.99 8.14
C LEU A 214 -20.20 15.30 8.42
N TRP A 215 -19.97 16.15 7.40
CA TRP A 215 -19.30 17.44 7.59
C TRP A 215 -19.98 18.34 8.64
N ARG A 216 -21.32 18.32 8.68
CA ARG A 216 -22.09 19.11 9.69
C ARG A 216 -21.97 18.54 11.11
N ALA A 217 -21.68 17.26 11.23
CA ALA A 217 -21.56 16.57 12.51
C ALA A 217 -20.14 16.64 13.09
N LEU A 218 -19.10 16.72 12.24
CA LEU A 218 -17.70 16.80 12.67
C LEU A 218 -17.45 18.04 13.55
N ARG A 219 -16.70 17.87 14.66
CA ARG A 219 -16.40 18.93 15.64
C ARG A 219 -14.90 19.12 15.88
N ILE A 220 -14.05 18.37 15.18
CA ILE A 220 -12.59 18.47 15.32
C ILE A 220 -12.01 19.74 14.68
N GLY A 221 -10.91 20.24 15.24
CA GLY A 221 -10.05 21.22 14.62
C GLY A 221 -9.06 20.60 13.63
N ARG A 222 -8.06 21.38 13.21
CA ARG A 222 -7.00 20.89 12.32
C ARG A 222 -6.03 19.92 13.00
N ASP A 223 -6.03 19.87 14.30
CA ASP A 223 -5.25 18.98 15.17
C ASP A 223 -5.97 17.64 15.43
N GLY A 224 -7.24 17.51 15.01
CA GLY A 224 -8.02 16.30 15.14
C GLY A 224 -7.76 15.30 14.02
N THR A 225 -8.25 14.07 14.23
CA THR A 225 -8.07 12.95 13.29
C THR A 225 -9.40 12.28 13.00
N ILE A 226 -9.69 12.00 11.72
CA ILE A 226 -10.81 11.16 11.32
C ILE A 226 -10.32 9.71 11.21
N VAL A 227 -11.00 8.76 11.85
CA VAL A 227 -10.75 7.32 11.75
C VAL A 227 -11.88 6.69 10.95
N GLY A 228 -11.58 6.19 9.76
CA GLY A 228 -12.51 5.44 8.91
C GLY A 228 -12.44 3.95 9.26
N LEU A 229 -13.40 3.44 10.04
CA LEU A 229 -13.50 2.05 10.50
C LEU A 229 -14.58 1.32 9.69
N GLY A 230 -14.19 0.47 8.73
CA GLY A 230 -15.16 -0.24 7.90
C GLY A 230 -14.61 -0.77 6.59
N GLY A 231 -15.48 -1.13 5.67
CA GLY A 231 -15.10 -1.54 4.32
C GLY A 231 -14.61 -0.39 3.44
N GLY A 232 -14.28 -0.70 2.17
CA GLY A 232 -13.79 0.27 1.19
C GLY A 232 -14.68 1.51 1.05
N CYS A 233 -16.00 1.35 1.04
CA CYS A 233 -16.95 2.47 0.94
C CYS A 233 -16.87 3.43 2.13
N THR A 234 -16.73 2.88 3.34
CA THR A 234 -16.57 3.67 4.56
C THR A 234 -15.22 4.40 4.59
N THR A 235 -14.13 3.72 4.21
CA THR A 235 -12.81 4.34 4.16
C THR A 235 -12.70 5.41 3.06
N ASP A 236 -13.34 5.21 1.89
CA ASP A 236 -13.43 6.22 0.83
C ASP A 236 -14.15 7.49 1.31
N LEU A 237 -15.32 7.31 1.94
CA LEU A 237 -16.09 8.42 2.50
C LEU A 237 -15.31 9.18 3.58
N ALA A 238 -14.74 8.45 4.55
CA ALA A 238 -13.98 9.05 5.66
C ALA A 238 -12.76 9.81 5.16
N GLY A 239 -12.02 9.22 4.22
CA GLY A 239 -10.84 9.85 3.60
C GLY A 239 -11.21 11.09 2.78
N PHE A 240 -12.33 11.07 2.03
CA PHE A 240 -12.78 12.25 1.29
C PHE A 240 -13.35 13.33 2.21
N ALA A 241 -14.04 12.95 3.28
CA ALA A 241 -14.44 13.89 4.33
C ALA A 241 -13.21 14.57 4.94
N ALA A 242 -12.17 13.80 5.27
CA ALA A 242 -10.91 14.32 5.79
C ALA A 242 -10.19 15.26 4.80
N ALA A 243 -10.16 14.90 3.52
CA ALA A 243 -9.52 15.70 2.48
C ALA A 243 -10.16 17.09 2.32
N THR A 244 -11.46 17.19 2.56
CA THR A 244 -12.25 18.39 2.26
C THR A 244 -12.62 19.20 3.48
N TYR A 245 -12.76 18.57 4.66
CA TYR A 245 -13.05 19.25 5.92
C TYR A 245 -11.88 20.13 6.33
N MET A 246 -12.14 21.41 6.64
CA MET A 246 -11.14 22.42 6.99
C MET A 246 -9.95 22.53 6.02
N ARG A 247 -10.12 22.15 4.76
CA ARG A 247 -9.10 22.07 3.70
C ARG A 247 -8.06 20.97 3.91
N GLY A 248 -8.40 19.93 4.65
CA GLY A 248 -7.58 18.77 4.96
C GLY A 248 -7.30 18.64 6.44
N VAL A 249 -7.69 17.50 7.01
CA VAL A 249 -7.36 17.04 8.36
C VAL A 249 -6.68 15.68 8.27
N ALA A 250 -5.96 15.30 9.32
CA ALA A 250 -5.37 13.96 9.42
C ALA A 250 -6.46 12.87 9.42
N TRP A 251 -6.15 11.72 8.83
CA TRP A 251 -7.05 10.58 8.91
C TRP A 251 -6.31 9.25 8.95
N VAL A 252 -6.98 8.24 9.49
CA VAL A 252 -6.50 6.87 9.62
C VAL A 252 -7.54 5.93 9.01
N ALA A 253 -7.10 5.03 8.13
CA ALA A 253 -7.95 3.98 7.58
C ALA A 253 -7.82 2.71 8.42
N VAL A 254 -8.95 2.13 8.83
CA VAL A 254 -9.04 0.86 9.54
C VAL A 254 -9.98 -0.06 8.76
N PRO A 255 -9.48 -0.69 7.67
CA PRO A 255 -10.29 -1.53 6.81
C PRO A 255 -10.66 -2.85 7.49
N THR A 256 -11.97 -3.20 7.45
CA THR A 256 -12.50 -4.43 8.04
C THR A 256 -13.01 -5.44 7.02
N THR A 257 -12.85 -5.18 5.72
CA THR A 257 -13.15 -6.12 4.64
C THR A 257 -11.88 -6.56 3.92
N LEU A 258 -11.89 -7.73 3.30
CA LEU A 258 -10.72 -8.22 2.56
C LEU A 258 -10.33 -7.27 1.42
N VAL A 259 -11.30 -6.78 0.61
CA VAL A 259 -11.06 -5.75 -0.41
C VAL A 259 -10.41 -4.51 0.20
N GLY A 260 -10.89 -4.06 1.36
CA GLY A 260 -10.33 -2.92 2.08
C GLY A 260 -8.88 -3.13 2.48
N GLN A 261 -8.57 -4.32 3.02
CA GLN A 261 -7.24 -4.65 3.55
C GLN A 261 -6.18 -4.88 2.46
N VAL A 262 -6.58 -5.46 1.32
CA VAL A 262 -5.62 -5.78 0.25
C VAL A 262 -5.58 -4.73 -0.85
N ASP A 263 -6.64 -3.89 -0.96
CA ASP A 263 -6.79 -2.94 -2.07
C ASP A 263 -7.31 -1.57 -1.63
N ALA A 264 -8.60 -1.39 -1.36
CA ALA A 264 -9.29 -0.11 -1.38
C ALA A 264 -8.71 0.94 -0.41
N ALA A 265 -8.33 0.59 0.82
CA ALA A 265 -7.79 1.54 1.80
C ALA A 265 -6.33 1.99 1.52
N ILE A 266 -5.66 1.43 0.50
CA ILE A 266 -4.26 1.65 0.22
C ILE A 266 -4.08 2.57 -0.99
N GLY A 267 -3.27 3.62 -0.83
CA GLY A 267 -2.88 4.50 -1.93
C GLY A 267 -3.69 5.78 -2.06
N GLY A 268 -4.46 6.13 -1.02
CA GLY A 268 -5.03 7.46 -0.82
C GLY A 268 -6.07 7.93 -1.84
N LYS A 269 -6.63 7.03 -2.67
CA LYS A 269 -7.80 7.36 -3.49
C LYS A 269 -9.02 7.40 -2.58
N THR A 270 -9.67 8.54 -2.49
CA THR A 270 -10.88 8.75 -1.67
C THR A 270 -11.95 9.42 -2.53
N ALA A 271 -13.18 8.96 -2.46
CA ALA A 271 -14.21 9.44 -3.36
C ALA A 271 -15.63 9.23 -2.84
N VAL A 272 -16.56 9.95 -3.47
CA VAL A 272 -18.01 9.77 -3.37
C VAL A 272 -18.61 9.64 -4.78
N ASP A 273 -19.83 9.14 -4.81
CA ASP A 273 -20.54 8.85 -6.05
C ASP A 273 -21.48 9.99 -6.45
N LEU A 274 -21.71 10.08 -7.75
CA LEU A 274 -22.74 10.91 -8.34
C LEU A 274 -23.76 10.05 -9.09
N PRO A 275 -24.96 10.59 -9.39
CA PRO A 275 -25.94 9.88 -10.20
C PRO A 275 -25.43 9.38 -11.56
N GLY A 276 -24.35 9.99 -12.07
CA GLY A 276 -23.73 9.62 -13.34
C GLY A 276 -22.65 8.54 -13.26
N GLY A 277 -22.27 8.06 -12.08
CA GLY A 277 -21.26 7.00 -11.91
C GLY A 277 -20.55 7.03 -10.55
N LYS A 278 -19.91 5.92 -10.24
CA LYS A 278 -19.11 5.74 -9.03
C LYS A 278 -17.81 6.54 -9.07
N ASN A 279 -17.33 6.98 -7.91
CA ASN A 279 -16.01 7.58 -7.68
C ASN A 279 -15.70 8.81 -8.56
N LEU A 280 -16.71 9.56 -9.01
CA LEU A 280 -16.51 10.70 -9.91
C LEU A 280 -16.01 11.96 -9.21
N VAL A 281 -16.24 12.09 -7.91
CA VAL A 281 -15.77 13.22 -7.10
C VAL A 281 -14.90 12.69 -5.97
N GLY A 282 -13.63 13.07 -5.95
CA GLY A 282 -12.69 12.56 -4.98
C GLY A 282 -11.38 13.35 -4.92
N ALA A 283 -10.49 12.87 -4.06
CA ALA A 283 -9.17 13.43 -3.86
C ALA A 283 -8.13 12.33 -3.66
N PHE A 284 -6.88 12.63 -4.01
CA PHE A 284 -5.74 11.85 -3.52
C PHE A 284 -5.36 12.41 -2.15
N HIS A 285 -5.83 11.76 -1.10
CA HIS A 285 -5.54 12.13 0.29
C HIS A 285 -5.02 10.90 1.05
N TRP A 286 -3.70 10.82 1.22
CA TRP A 286 -3.07 9.70 1.89
C TRP A 286 -3.45 9.67 3.37
N PRO A 287 -3.84 8.51 3.92
CA PRO A 287 -4.00 8.36 5.36
C PRO A 287 -2.64 8.53 6.05
N THR A 288 -2.63 9.11 7.22
CA THR A 288 -1.43 9.15 8.08
C THR A 288 -1.05 7.75 8.54
N ARG A 289 -2.05 6.85 8.66
CA ARG A 289 -1.88 5.42 8.90
C ARG A 289 -2.97 4.62 8.21
N VAL A 290 -2.62 3.40 7.77
CA VAL A 290 -3.57 2.34 7.48
C VAL A 290 -3.33 1.24 8.51
N VAL A 291 -4.34 0.93 9.32
CA VAL A 291 -4.25 -0.08 10.38
C VAL A 291 -5.04 -1.30 9.92
N ILE A 292 -4.32 -2.32 9.52
CA ILE A 292 -4.88 -3.57 8.98
C ILE A 292 -4.79 -4.65 10.06
N ASP A 293 -5.95 -5.08 10.54
CA ASP A 293 -6.08 -6.22 11.45
C ASP A 293 -6.78 -7.37 10.74
N PRO A 294 -6.02 -8.41 10.32
CA PRO A 294 -6.63 -9.57 9.67
C PRO A 294 -7.66 -10.30 10.54
N ALA A 295 -7.63 -10.17 11.87
CA ALA A 295 -8.63 -10.79 12.75
C ALA A 295 -10.04 -10.21 12.54
N THR A 296 -10.17 -8.98 12.05
CA THR A 296 -11.49 -8.40 11.73
C THR A 296 -12.22 -9.16 10.62
N LEU A 297 -11.50 -9.91 9.80
CA LEU A 297 -12.06 -10.75 8.74
C LEU A 297 -12.79 -11.99 9.26
N GLU A 298 -12.58 -12.40 10.52
CA GLU A 298 -13.28 -13.53 11.14
C GLU A 298 -14.79 -13.27 11.28
N THR A 299 -15.18 -12.01 11.33
CA THR A 299 -16.60 -11.59 11.41
C THR A 299 -17.19 -11.19 10.06
N LEU A 300 -16.37 -11.23 9.00
CA LEU A 300 -16.80 -10.82 7.66
C LEU A 300 -17.63 -11.94 7.00
N PRO A 301 -18.78 -11.65 6.40
CA PRO A 301 -19.57 -12.66 5.69
C PRO A 301 -18.78 -13.31 4.54
N ASP A 302 -18.99 -14.60 4.30
CA ASP A 302 -18.33 -15.38 3.24
C ASP A 302 -18.46 -14.74 1.85
N ALA A 303 -19.58 -14.08 1.56
CA ALA A 303 -19.79 -13.37 0.31
C ALA A 303 -18.77 -12.24 0.11
N GLU A 304 -18.46 -11.51 1.18
CA GLU A 304 -17.49 -10.43 1.16
C GLU A 304 -16.03 -10.96 1.13
N ILE A 305 -15.77 -12.12 1.73
CA ILE A 305 -14.50 -12.82 1.57
C ILE A 305 -14.31 -13.19 0.09
N ARG A 306 -15.31 -13.82 -0.54
CA ARG A 306 -15.26 -14.16 -1.99
C ARG A 306 -15.06 -12.91 -2.86
N ASN A 307 -15.76 -11.82 -2.52
CA ASN A 307 -15.60 -10.54 -3.19
C ASN A 307 -14.14 -10.05 -3.15
N GLY A 308 -13.49 -10.14 -1.98
CA GLY A 308 -12.09 -9.74 -1.79
C GLY A 308 -11.09 -10.69 -2.46
N MET A 309 -11.41 -11.98 -2.59
CA MET A 309 -10.52 -12.96 -3.23
C MET A 309 -10.24 -12.64 -4.71
N ALA A 310 -11.13 -11.95 -5.41
CA ALA A 310 -10.86 -11.49 -6.77
C ALA A 310 -9.66 -10.52 -6.83
N GLU A 311 -9.58 -9.60 -5.87
CA GLU A 311 -8.45 -8.68 -5.76
C GLU A 311 -7.16 -9.39 -5.32
N VAL A 312 -7.27 -10.43 -4.48
CA VAL A 312 -6.14 -11.26 -4.08
C VAL A 312 -5.56 -12.01 -5.28
N VAL A 313 -6.41 -12.70 -6.06
CA VAL A 313 -6.00 -13.44 -7.26
C VAL A 313 -5.40 -12.48 -8.30
N LYS A 314 -6.04 -11.35 -8.56
CA LYS A 314 -5.51 -10.29 -9.42
C LYS A 314 -4.10 -9.88 -8.98
N THR A 315 -3.93 -9.61 -7.69
CA THR A 315 -2.64 -9.19 -7.13
C THR A 315 -1.58 -10.27 -7.29
N GLY A 316 -1.91 -11.53 -7.01
CA GLY A 316 -1.00 -12.65 -7.19
C GLY A 316 -0.54 -12.82 -8.65
N LEU A 317 -1.47 -12.71 -9.60
CA LEU A 317 -1.15 -12.75 -11.02
C LEU A 317 -0.23 -11.59 -11.44
N LEU A 318 -0.47 -10.37 -10.93
CA LEU A 318 0.38 -9.22 -11.18
C LEU A 318 1.77 -9.34 -10.53
N MET A 319 1.87 -10.01 -9.38
CA MET A 319 3.13 -10.28 -8.68
C MET A 319 3.91 -11.44 -9.31
N GLY A 320 3.24 -12.37 -9.98
CA GLY A 320 3.79 -13.65 -10.38
C GLY A 320 3.98 -14.62 -9.19
N ALA A 321 3.02 -14.63 -8.24
CA ALA A 321 3.09 -15.45 -7.02
C ALA A 321 1.69 -15.91 -6.58
N ASP A 322 1.61 -17.15 -6.11
CA ASP A 322 0.36 -17.80 -5.69
C ASP A 322 -0.04 -17.37 -4.26
N VAL A 323 -0.27 -16.07 -4.09
CA VAL A 323 -0.56 -15.49 -2.76
C VAL A 323 -1.86 -16.00 -2.14
N TRP A 324 -2.79 -16.50 -2.94
CA TRP A 324 -4.06 -17.10 -2.49
C TRP A 324 -3.88 -18.43 -1.73
N GLU A 325 -2.71 -19.06 -1.81
CA GLU A 325 -2.37 -20.27 -1.05
C GLU A 325 -1.80 -19.98 0.34
N LEU A 326 -1.49 -18.71 0.63
CA LEU A 326 -0.89 -18.31 1.89
C LEU A 326 -1.93 -18.25 3.03
N PRO A 327 -1.50 -18.40 4.30
CA PRO A 327 -2.35 -18.07 5.43
C PRO A 327 -2.87 -16.64 5.35
N LEU A 328 -4.12 -16.41 5.78
CA LEU A 328 -4.84 -15.15 5.58
C LEU A 328 -4.05 -13.89 5.97
N ALA A 329 -3.40 -13.89 7.12
CA ALA A 329 -2.62 -12.73 7.56
C ALA A 329 -1.40 -12.44 6.66
N GLU A 330 -0.73 -13.49 6.17
CA GLU A 330 0.40 -13.35 5.26
C GLU A 330 -0.07 -12.93 3.85
N LEU A 331 -1.18 -13.49 3.37
CA LEU A 331 -1.83 -13.09 2.12
C LEU A 331 -2.14 -11.58 2.14
N VAL A 332 -2.82 -11.11 3.19
CA VAL A 332 -3.15 -9.68 3.36
C VAL A 332 -1.88 -8.83 3.35
N ARG A 333 -0.87 -9.24 4.12
CA ARG A 333 0.40 -8.53 4.22
C ARG A 333 1.11 -8.41 2.86
N ARG A 334 1.19 -9.50 2.10
CA ARG A 334 1.84 -9.53 0.78
C ARG A 334 1.12 -8.67 -0.23
N CYS A 335 -0.22 -8.78 -0.30
CA CYS A 335 -1.04 -7.97 -1.19
C CYS A 335 -0.93 -6.47 -0.84
N ALA A 336 -1.03 -6.13 0.44
CA ALA A 336 -0.89 -4.75 0.90
C ALA A 336 0.48 -4.16 0.56
N ALA A 337 1.57 -4.91 0.76
CA ALA A 337 2.93 -4.47 0.43
C ALA A 337 3.11 -4.26 -1.07
N PHE A 338 2.59 -5.17 -1.91
CA PHE A 338 2.66 -5.03 -3.36
C PHE A 338 1.93 -3.76 -3.83
N LYS A 339 0.69 -3.57 -3.38
CA LYS A 339 -0.07 -2.37 -3.73
C LYS A 339 0.59 -1.10 -3.23
N ALA A 340 1.08 -1.10 -1.99
CA ALA A 340 1.79 0.04 -1.41
C ALA A 340 3.01 0.43 -2.22
N ALA A 341 3.83 -0.54 -2.69
CA ALA A 341 4.99 -0.27 -3.53
C ALA A 341 4.61 0.47 -4.81
N ILE A 342 3.58 -0.01 -5.51
CA ILE A 342 3.09 0.60 -6.75
C ILE A 342 2.54 2.01 -6.49
N CYS A 343 1.80 2.19 -5.40
CA CYS A 343 1.25 3.49 -5.03
C CYS A 343 2.33 4.49 -4.61
N LEU A 344 3.41 4.05 -3.95
CA LEU A 344 4.57 4.89 -3.62
C LEU A 344 5.39 5.25 -4.87
N ALA A 345 5.42 4.37 -5.88
CA ALA A 345 6.06 4.65 -7.16
C ALA A 345 5.26 5.66 -8.00
N ASP A 346 3.93 5.59 -7.95
CA ASP A 346 3.02 6.44 -8.72
C ASP A 346 1.83 6.91 -7.87
N PRO A 347 2.03 7.92 -7.01
CA PRO A 347 1.00 8.40 -6.07
C PRO A 347 -0.25 8.98 -6.75
N HIS A 348 -0.13 9.44 -8.00
CA HIS A 348 -1.19 10.16 -8.71
C HIS A 348 -1.80 9.40 -9.90
N ASP A 349 -1.50 8.09 -10.01
CA ASP A 349 -2.07 7.21 -11.05
C ASP A 349 -1.84 7.71 -12.49
N ARG A 350 -0.59 8.09 -12.79
CA ARG A 350 -0.20 8.63 -14.09
C ARG A 350 0.63 7.68 -14.95
N GLY A 351 0.99 6.52 -14.42
CA GLY A 351 1.91 5.58 -15.06
C GLY A 351 1.74 4.15 -14.55
N VAL A 352 2.72 3.67 -13.81
CA VAL A 352 2.83 2.26 -13.36
C VAL A 352 1.62 1.78 -12.54
N ARG A 353 0.93 2.67 -11.83
CA ARG A 353 -0.26 2.31 -11.05
C ARG A 353 -1.43 1.82 -11.91
N ASN A 354 -1.45 2.14 -13.22
CA ASN A 354 -2.46 1.63 -14.15
C ASN A 354 -2.47 0.10 -14.23
N GLN A 355 -1.35 -0.59 -13.97
CA GLN A 355 -1.29 -2.06 -13.97
C GLN A 355 -2.28 -2.72 -13.01
N LEU A 356 -2.66 -2.03 -11.92
CA LEU A 356 -3.65 -2.52 -10.95
C LEU A 356 -5.05 -2.67 -11.53
N ASN A 357 -5.31 -2.12 -12.72
CA ASN A 357 -6.61 -2.20 -13.40
C ASN A 357 -6.75 -3.44 -14.30
N LEU A 358 -5.99 -4.52 -14.10
CA LEU A 358 -6.21 -5.78 -14.83
C LEU A 358 -7.66 -6.23 -14.62
N GLY A 359 -8.39 -6.43 -15.74
CA GLY A 359 -9.80 -6.79 -15.74
C GLY A 359 -10.78 -5.63 -15.47
N HIS A 360 -10.37 -4.53 -14.85
CA HIS A 360 -11.27 -3.48 -14.36
C HIS A 360 -12.04 -2.74 -15.47
N THR A 361 -11.49 -2.60 -16.66
CA THR A 361 -12.21 -1.96 -17.79
C THR A 361 -13.48 -2.73 -18.14
N PHE A 362 -13.42 -4.07 -18.15
CA PHE A 362 -14.59 -4.93 -18.36
C PHE A 362 -15.49 -4.96 -17.12
N ALA A 363 -14.89 -5.07 -15.93
CA ALA A 363 -15.63 -5.11 -14.67
C ALA A 363 -16.55 -3.90 -14.50
N HIS A 364 -16.03 -2.69 -14.63
CA HIS A 364 -16.81 -1.46 -14.52
C HIS A 364 -17.94 -1.35 -15.58
N ALA A 365 -17.71 -1.89 -16.78
CA ALA A 365 -18.74 -1.93 -17.80
C ALA A 365 -19.90 -2.86 -17.41
N LEU A 366 -19.57 -4.04 -16.85
CA LEU A 366 -20.57 -5.01 -16.36
C LEU A 366 -21.32 -4.47 -15.13
N GLU A 367 -20.61 -3.88 -14.16
CA GLU A 367 -21.23 -3.23 -13.00
C GLU A 367 -22.22 -2.13 -13.41
N ALA A 368 -21.83 -1.27 -14.35
CA ALA A 368 -22.70 -0.20 -14.84
C ALA A 368 -23.92 -0.74 -15.60
N ALA A 369 -23.75 -1.79 -16.41
CA ALA A 369 -24.86 -2.43 -17.12
C ALA A 369 -25.81 -3.20 -16.20
N ALA A 370 -25.28 -3.71 -15.07
CA ALA A 370 -26.08 -4.33 -14.00
C ALA A 370 -26.74 -3.33 -13.05
N GLY A 371 -26.67 -2.03 -13.30
CA GLY A 371 -27.16 -1.01 -12.37
C GLY A 371 -26.44 -1.01 -11.02
N TYR A 372 -25.22 -1.53 -10.98
CA TYR A 372 -24.38 -1.71 -9.80
C TYR A 372 -24.86 -2.77 -8.79
N ASP A 373 -25.75 -3.66 -9.19
CA ASP A 373 -26.20 -4.81 -8.38
C ASP A 373 -25.20 -6.00 -8.46
N LEU A 374 -24.28 -6.00 -9.45
CA LEU A 374 -23.24 -7.01 -9.57
C LEU A 374 -22.13 -6.74 -8.54
N PRO A 375 -21.79 -7.73 -7.67
CA PRO A 375 -20.68 -7.59 -6.72
C PRO A 375 -19.36 -7.29 -7.42
N HIS A 376 -18.56 -6.39 -6.87
CA HIS A 376 -17.30 -5.92 -7.45
C HIS A 376 -16.34 -7.07 -7.78
N GLY A 377 -16.13 -8.00 -6.86
CA GLY A 377 -15.23 -9.13 -7.08
C GLY A 377 -15.70 -10.08 -8.18
N GLU A 378 -17.02 -10.27 -8.34
CA GLU A 378 -17.56 -11.06 -9.46
C GLU A 378 -17.32 -10.35 -10.78
N ALA A 379 -17.52 -9.03 -10.83
CA ALA A 379 -17.23 -8.23 -12.01
C ALA A 379 -15.74 -8.26 -12.37
N VAL A 380 -14.84 -8.12 -11.38
CA VAL A 380 -13.37 -8.17 -11.56
C VAL A 380 -12.93 -9.57 -12.03
N ALA A 381 -13.50 -10.65 -11.49
CA ALA A 381 -13.19 -12.01 -11.93
C ALA A 381 -13.56 -12.20 -13.40
N LEU A 382 -14.76 -11.79 -13.81
CA LEU A 382 -15.19 -11.80 -15.22
C LEU A 382 -14.28 -10.92 -16.09
N GLY A 383 -13.96 -9.73 -15.63
CA GLY A 383 -13.06 -8.83 -16.35
C GLY A 383 -11.67 -9.40 -16.55
N MET A 384 -11.14 -10.12 -15.56
CA MET A 384 -9.85 -10.85 -15.71
C MET A 384 -9.95 -11.95 -16.77
N VAL A 385 -11.06 -12.70 -16.83
CA VAL A 385 -11.27 -13.68 -17.89
C VAL A 385 -11.15 -13.06 -19.29
N ALA A 386 -11.79 -11.90 -19.50
CA ALA A 386 -11.68 -11.21 -20.80
C ALA A 386 -10.25 -10.70 -21.08
N ALA A 387 -9.64 -10.06 -20.11
CA ALA A 387 -8.28 -9.52 -20.25
C ALA A 387 -7.25 -10.62 -20.52
N LEU A 388 -7.33 -11.76 -19.83
CA LEU A 388 -6.42 -12.89 -19.98
C LEU A 388 -6.62 -13.64 -21.31
N ARG A 389 -7.86 -13.77 -21.80
CA ARG A 389 -8.12 -14.27 -23.16
C ARG A 389 -7.50 -13.40 -24.23
N LEU A 390 -7.64 -12.07 -24.11
CA LEU A 390 -7.00 -11.11 -25.00
C LEU A 390 -5.47 -11.12 -24.90
N SER A 391 -4.94 -11.51 -23.75
CA SER A 391 -3.49 -11.67 -23.51
C SER A 391 -2.95 -13.03 -24.02
N GLY A 392 -3.81 -14.00 -24.33
CA GLY A 392 -3.39 -15.38 -24.67
C GLY A 392 -2.74 -16.13 -23.49
N ASN A 393 -3.01 -15.74 -22.24
CA ASN A 393 -2.43 -16.36 -21.05
C ASN A 393 -3.38 -17.40 -20.44
N GLU A 394 -3.36 -18.59 -21.03
CA GLU A 394 -4.24 -19.71 -20.62
C GLU A 394 -3.95 -20.19 -19.19
N ALA A 395 -2.69 -20.17 -18.76
CA ALA A 395 -2.34 -20.60 -17.41
C ALA A 395 -2.93 -19.67 -16.34
N ALA A 396 -2.85 -18.35 -16.53
CA ALA A 396 -3.48 -17.38 -15.62
C ALA A 396 -5.02 -17.45 -15.70
N LEU A 397 -5.58 -17.75 -16.88
CA LEU A 397 -7.02 -17.96 -17.04
C LEU A 397 -7.51 -19.18 -16.25
N GLU A 398 -6.75 -20.28 -16.27
CA GLU A 398 -7.03 -21.47 -15.46
C GLU A 398 -7.04 -21.14 -13.97
N VAL A 399 -6.05 -20.39 -13.47
CA VAL A 399 -6.02 -19.90 -12.08
C VAL A 399 -7.29 -19.11 -11.72
N VAL A 400 -7.71 -18.15 -12.56
CA VAL A 400 -8.93 -17.38 -12.31
C VAL A 400 -10.16 -18.28 -12.24
N ASN A 401 -10.27 -19.26 -13.14
CA ASN A 401 -11.39 -20.19 -13.13
C ASN A 401 -11.40 -21.09 -11.90
N ASP A 402 -10.25 -21.60 -11.49
CA ASP A 402 -10.15 -22.52 -10.34
C ASP A 402 -10.37 -21.80 -9.01
N GLN A 403 -9.81 -20.60 -8.84
CA GLN A 403 -9.88 -19.86 -7.59
C GLN A 403 -11.19 -19.09 -7.40
N LEU A 404 -11.79 -18.58 -8.50
CA LEU A 404 -12.94 -17.66 -8.40
C LEU A 404 -14.22 -18.24 -9.03
N GLY A 405 -14.11 -19.17 -9.97
CA GLY A 405 -15.24 -19.81 -10.65
C GLY A 405 -16.23 -18.81 -11.27
N PRO A 406 -15.77 -17.81 -12.06
CA PRO A 406 -16.64 -16.74 -12.56
C PRO A 406 -17.74 -17.31 -13.48
N ARG A 407 -18.95 -16.81 -13.31
CA ARG A 407 -20.11 -17.20 -14.13
C ARG A 407 -20.57 -16.02 -14.96
N THR A 408 -20.96 -16.28 -16.21
CA THR A 408 -21.53 -15.25 -17.09
C THR A 408 -22.70 -14.52 -16.42
N VAL A 409 -22.81 -13.23 -16.67
CA VAL A 409 -23.81 -12.33 -16.06
C VAL A 409 -24.92 -12.02 -17.08
N ARG A 410 -26.14 -11.78 -16.58
CA ARG A 410 -27.27 -11.34 -17.41
C ARG A 410 -27.39 -9.82 -17.36
N VAL A 411 -26.87 -9.17 -18.39
CA VAL A 411 -26.96 -7.71 -18.56
C VAL A 411 -27.16 -7.37 -20.03
N ASP A 412 -27.62 -6.17 -20.31
CA ASP A 412 -27.76 -5.68 -21.69
C ASP A 412 -26.36 -5.47 -22.32
N ARG A 413 -26.09 -6.16 -23.45
CA ARG A 413 -24.81 -6.14 -24.15
C ARG A 413 -24.46 -4.76 -24.70
N ASP A 414 -25.44 -4.03 -25.20
CA ASP A 414 -25.23 -2.72 -25.76
C ASP A 414 -25.02 -1.66 -24.65
N ALA A 415 -25.71 -1.81 -23.52
CA ALA A 415 -25.45 -1.00 -22.33
C ALA A 415 -24.04 -1.22 -21.77
N ALA A 416 -23.58 -2.50 -21.69
CA ALA A 416 -22.24 -2.84 -21.24
C ALA A 416 -21.17 -2.25 -22.21
N TRP A 417 -21.37 -2.40 -23.51
CA TRP A 417 -20.47 -1.80 -24.51
C TRP A 417 -20.46 -0.28 -24.42
N ALA A 418 -21.61 0.36 -24.29
CA ALA A 418 -21.70 1.82 -24.15
C ALA A 418 -21.02 2.32 -22.87
N ALA A 419 -21.07 1.56 -21.78
CA ALA A 419 -20.36 1.87 -20.54
C ALA A 419 -18.84 1.74 -20.72
N LEU A 420 -18.36 0.67 -21.35
CA LEU A 420 -16.97 0.44 -21.67
C LEU A 420 -16.39 1.54 -22.56
N ALA A 421 -17.12 1.94 -23.62
CA ALA A 421 -16.71 2.99 -24.54
C ALA A 421 -16.64 4.39 -23.90
N ARG A 422 -17.38 4.62 -22.79
CA ARG A 422 -17.34 5.88 -22.03
C ARG A 422 -16.20 5.97 -21.03
N ASP A 423 -15.46 4.89 -20.80
CA ASP A 423 -14.32 4.92 -19.87
C ASP A 423 -13.35 6.04 -20.29
N LYS A 424 -13.06 6.95 -19.36
CA LYS A 424 -12.26 8.18 -19.56
C LYS A 424 -10.84 7.93 -20.06
N LYS A 425 -10.37 6.70 -20.04
CA LYS A 425 -9.06 6.27 -20.56
C LYS A 425 -9.07 6.06 -22.09
N ALA A 426 -10.22 6.16 -22.75
CA ALA A 426 -10.35 6.01 -24.19
C ALA A 426 -9.87 7.28 -24.93
N ALA A 427 -8.60 7.34 -25.31
CA ALA A 427 -8.14 8.30 -26.29
C ALA A 427 -8.65 7.87 -27.67
N GLY A 428 -9.52 8.66 -28.31
CA GLY A 428 -10.07 8.33 -29.63
C GLY A 428 -11.17 7.26 -29.66
N GLY A 429 -11.83 6.96 -28.52
CA GLY A 429 -12.95 6.01 -28.46
C GLY A 429 -12.56 4.52 -28.31
N VAL A 430 -11.27 4.21 -28.22
CA VAL A 430 -10.78 2.86 -27.95
C VAL A 430 -10.27 2.77 -26.52
N PRO A 431 -10.80 1.86 -25.67
CA PRO A 431 -10.34 1.68 -24.31
C PRO A 431 -8.90 1.14 -24.31
N ARG A 432 -8.07 1.69 -23.43
CA ARG A 432 -6.72 1.18 -23.21
C ARG A 432 -6.74 0.12 -22.11
N LEU A 433 -6.31 -1.08 -22.45
CA LEU A 433 -6.39 -2.25 -21.58
C LEU A 433 -5.10 -2.49 -20.82
N VAL A 434 -5.23 -3.13 -19.66
CA VAL A 434 -4.14 -3.85 -19.01
C VAL A 434 -4.17 -5.29 -19.48
N LEU A 435 -3.06 -5.77 -20.01
CA LEU A 435 -2.87 -7.13 -20.48
C LEU A 435 -1.78 -7.83 -19.65
N LEU A 436 -1.85 -9.15 -19.61
CA LEU A 436 -0.94 -9.98 -18.84
C LEU A 436 -0.56 -11.22 -19.69
N GLU A 437 0.31 -11.03 -20.68
CA GLU A 437 0.80 -12.11 -21.52
C GLU A 437 1.63 -13.13 -20.73
N GLN A 438 2.39 -12.64 -19.77
CA GLN A 438 3.17 -13.42 -18.82
C GLN A 438 2.84 -13.00 -17.38
N THR A 439 2.50 -13.98 -16.54
CA THR A 439 2.27 -13.76 -15.10
C THR A 439 3.46 -13.04 -14.46
N GLY A 440 3.18 -11.99 -13.68
CA GLY A 440 4.19 -11.13 -13.08
C GLY A 440 4.74 -10.02 -14.00
N SER A 441 4.26 -9.92 -15.24
CA SER A 441 4.76 -8.94 -16.23
C SER A 441 3.60 -8.20 -16.92
N PRO A 442 2.79 -7.42 -16.16
CA PRO A 442 1.66 -6.70 -16.74
C PRO A 442 2.12 -5.57 -17.66
N THR A 443 1.38 -5.37 -18.74
CA THR A 443 1.49 -4.20 -19.62
C THR A 443 0.21 -3.37 -19.53
N TRP A 444 0.31 -2.07 -19.71
CA TRP A 444 -0.85 -1.16 -19.65
C TRP A 444 -0.84 -0.15 -20.79
N GLY A 445 -2.00 0.41 -21.08
CA GLY A 445 -2.16 1.34 -22.21
C GLY A 445 -2.24 0.63 -23.54
N ASN A 446 -2.52 -0.67 -23.56
CA ASN A 446 -2.60 -1.48 -24.80
C ASN A 446 -3.86 -1.12 -25.59
N GLU A 447 -3.69 -0.89 -26.89
CA GLU A 447 -4.77 -0.69 -27.85
C GLU A 447 -5.08 -2.05 -28.49
N VAL A 448 -6.31 -2.52 -28.31
CA VAL A 448 -6.82 -3.77 -28.87
C VAL A 448 -7.93 -3.43 -29.87
N PRO A 449 -8.02 -4.13 -31.01
CA PRO A 449 -9.07 -3.87 -31.99
C PRO A 449 -10.47 -3.89 -31.34
N PRO A 450 -11.34 -2.89 -31.59
CA PRO A 450 -12.65 -2.78 -30.94
C PRO A 450 -13.53 -4.04 -31.11
N GLY A 451 -13.39 -4.75 -32.24
CA GLY A 451 -14.11 -6.00 -32.49
C GLY A 451 -13.71 -7.11 -31.52
N ASP A 452 -12.41 -7.21 -31.19
CA ASP A 452 -11.90 -8.22 -30.28
C ASP A 452 -12.30 -7.88 -28.82
N VAL A 453 -12.24 -6.60 -28.45
CA VAL A 453 -12.72 -6.12 -27.14
C VAL A 453 -14.21 -6.40 -26.98
N ARG A 454 -15.02 -6.11 -28.03
CA ARG A 454 -16.45 -6.40 -28.00
C ARG A 454 -16.72 -7.90 -27.88
N SER A 455 -16.04 -8.72 -28.65
CA SER A 455 -16.18 -10.18 -28.58
C SER A 455 -15.81 -10.74 -27.20
N ALA A 456 -14.74 -10.19 -26.58
CA ALA A 456 -14.33 -10.58 -25.24
C ALA A 456 -15.39 -10.17 -24.18
N LEU A 457 -15.99 -8.98 -24.29
CA LEU A 457 -17.07 -8.53 -23.41
C LEU A 457 -18.34 -9.39 -23.60
N ASP A 458 -18.75 -9.63 -24.84
CA ASP A 458 -19.95 -10.39 -25.15
C ASP A 458 -19.89 -11.84 -24.64
N ALA A 459 -18.67 -12.42 -24.60
CA ALA A 459 -18.44 -13.75 -24.04
C ALA A 459 -18.61 -13.84 -22.51
N LEU A 460 -18.67 -12.72 -21.79
CA LEU A 460 -18.93 -12.65 -20.34
C LEU A 460 -20.43 -12.59 -20.01
N ILE A 461 -21.28 -12.36 -21.04
CA ILE A 461 -22.71 -12.08 -20.88
C ILE A 461 -23.49 -13.28 -21.43
N SER A 462 -24.33 -13.88 -20.57
CA SER A 462 -25.27 -14.92 -20.97
C SER A 462 -26.47 -14.32 -21.71
N ASP A 463 -27.06 -15.11 -22.60
CA ASP A 463 -28.33 -14.75 -23.23
C ASP A 463 -29.46 -14.63 -22.18
N PRO A 464 -30.44 -13.77 -22.40
CA PRO A 464 -31.54 -13.52 -21.48
C PRO A 464 -32.39 -14.72 -21.13
#